data_65c98d1ed1a502dfe74279850fe34051
#
_entry.id   65c98d1ed1a502dfe74279850fe34051
#
_cell.length_a   1.000
_cell.length_b   1.000
_cell.length_c   1.000
_cell.angle_alpha   90.00
_cell.angle_beta   90.00
_cell.angle_gamma   90.00
#
_symmetry.space_group_name_H-M   'P 1'
#
loop_
_entity.id
_entity.type
_entity.pdbx_description
1 polymer ?
#
loop_
_entity_poly.entity_id
_entity_poly.type
_entity_poly.pdbx_seq_one_letter_code
_entity_poly.pdbx_strand_id
1 'polypeptide(L)'
;MTDGVPVKSRMVEPTNERARTAVTLAVLGGRIARERFDGASGVVWKTDGSMLTQADLEIERRLEQEIAKRFPADVVLGEEGTGQERSHLEGRYWWVLDPIDGTNNFGRHMPGFCVSVGVLCDGTPVAGAVYDPLSDWLFTAWAGGGAWLNGSRINAPAAPLSPRSLFALRSPWPDGLPPFAHGWLARYRLRRFGSTALHLCYAALGGLAFVHDHRASLWDIAGAAIVLLEAGGSITYADGRPLFPIAPNVAKEPIAFLAGNCVAHRLALDDVGAAHQVAL
;
A
#
# COMPACT_ATOMS: atom_id res chain seq x y z
N MET A 1 -30.42 4.11 -11.70
CA MET A 1 -29.51 5.26 -11.90
C MET A 1 -29.28 5.85 -10.53
N THR A 2 -28.18 5.51 -9.89
CA THR A 2 -27.77 6.12 -8.61
C THR A 2 -26.92 7.31 -8.98
N ASP A 3 -27.48 8.53 -8.81
CA ASP A 3 -26.76 9.77 -8.95
C ASP A 3 -25.54 9.74 -8.01
N GLY A 4 -24.37 9.47 -8.58
CA GLY A 4 -23.12 9.40 -7.85
C GLY A 4 -22.78 10.77 -7.28
N VAL A 5 -22.99 10.96 -5.99
CA VAL A 5 -22.49 12.13 -5.27
C VAL A 5 -20.97 12.15 -5.46
N PRO A 6 -20.39 13.23 -5.99
CA PRO A 6 -18.97 13.29 -6.30
C PRO A 6 -18.14 13.04 -5.03
N VAL A 7 -17.02 12.30 -5.15
CA VAL A 7 -16.11 11.91 -4.07
C VAL A 7 -15.79 13.07 -3.10
N LYS A 8 -15.66 14.29 -3.61
CA LYS A 8 -15.39 15.50 -2.81
C LYS A 8 -16.43 15.80 -1.72
N SER A 9 -17.70 15.39 -1.89
CA SER A 9 -18.75 15.68 -0.89
C SER A 9 -18.81 14.65 0.26
N ARG A 10 -18.01 13.58 0.20
CA ARG A 10 -17.96 12.51 1.21
C ARG A 10 -16.68 12.50 2.02
N MET A 11 -15.75 13.44 1.78
CA MET A 11 -14.44 13.41 2.41
C MET A 11 -14.48 14.07 3.79
N VAL A 12 -13.99 13.37 4.82
CA VAL A 12 -13.55 14.00 6.07
C VAL A 12 -12.24 14.73 5.77
N GLU A 13 -12.22 16.04 5.99
CA GLU A 13 -11.02 16.82 5.69
C GLU A 13 -9.92 16.56 6.74
N PRO A 14 -8.72 16.12 6.30
CA PRO A 14 -7.58 15.99 7.19
C PRO A 14 -7.17 17.34 7.80
N THR A 15 -6.67 17.29 9.03
CA THR A 15 -6.30 18.50 9.78
C THR A 15 -5.02 19.18 9.30
N ASN A 16 -4.13 18.45 8.58
CA ASN A 16 -2.87 19.00 8.09
C ASN A 16 -2.81 19.06 6.56
N GLU A 17 -2.02 20.00 6.06
CA GLU A 17 -1.93 20.28 4.62
C GLU A 17 -1.35 19.10 3.82
N ARG A 18 -0.33 18.38 4.35
CA ARG A 18 0.24 17.22 3.66
C ARG A 18 -0.79 16.10 3.51
N ALA A 19 -1.58 15.84 4.55
CA ALA A 19 -2.63 14.83 4.47
C ALA A 19 -3.72 15.20 3.43
N ARG A 20 -4.16 16.48 3.40
CA ARG A 20 -5.08 16.97 2.35
C ARG A 20 -4.49 16.82 0.95
N THR A 21 -3.21 17.13 0.83
CA THR A 21 -2.52 17.01 -0.46
C THR A 21 -2.37 15.56 -0.88
N ALA A 22 -2.03 14.62 0.02
CA ALA A 22 -1.96 13.19 -0.29
C ALA A 22 -3.29 12.67 -0.87
N VAL A 23 -4.41 13.04 -0.26
CA VAL A 23 -5.75 12.71 -0.77
C VAL A 23 -5.99 13.30 -2.17
N THR A 24 -5.64 14.57 -2.36
CA THR A 24 -5.82 15.23 -3.66
C THR A 24 -4.99 14.55 -4.76
N LEU A 25 -3.76 14.16 -4.43
CA LEU A 25 -2.83 13.51 -5.35
C LEU A 25 -3.29 12.08 -5.69
N ALA A 26 -3.71 11.28 -4.72
CA ALA A 26 -4.22 9.94 -4.99
C ALA A 26 -5.44 9.97 -5.93
N VAL A 27 -6.38 10.90 -5.71
CA VAL A 27 -7.54 11.09 -6.60
C VAL A 27 -7.11 11.60 -7.99
N LEU A 28 -6.14 12.51 -8.07
CA LEU A 28 -5.61 13.01 -9.34
C LEU A 28 -4.98 11.85 -10.14
N GLY A 29 -4.08 11.09 -9.53
CA GLY A 29 -3.44 9.94 -10.17
C GLY A 29 -4.46 8.88 -10.60
N GLY A 30 -5.42 8.57 -9.73
CA GLY A 30 -6.45 7.58 -10.03
C GLY A 30 -7.37 7.99 -11.19
N ARG A 31 -7.64 9.28 -11.38
CA ARG A 31 -8.36 9.77 -12.57
C ARG A 31 -7.56 9.54 -13.84
N ILE A 32 -6.27 9.87 -13.83
CA ILE A 32 -5.39 9.59 -14.97
C ILE A 32 -5.33 8.08 -15.24
N ALA A 33 -5.15 7.25 -14.19
CA ALA A 33 -5.17 5.80 -14.32
C ALA A 33 -6.49 5.31 -14.95
N ARG A 34 -7.64 5.81 -14.50
CA ARG A 34 -8.95 5.44 -15.05
C ARG A 34 -9.09 5.81 -16.53
N GLU A 35 -8.65 7.00 -16.92
CA GLU A 35 -8.71 7.48 -18.31
C GLU A 35 -7.80 6.65 -19.23
N ARG A 36 -6.69 6.14 -18.71
CA ARG A 36 -5.72 5.32 -19.45
C ARG A 36 -6.05 3.82 -19.45
N PHE A 37 -6.90 3.37 -18.56
CA PHE A 37 -7.18 1.95 -18.35
C PHE A 37 -7.76 1.26 -19.59
N ASP A 38 -8.76 1.86 -20.24
CA ASP A 38 -9.42 1.28 -21.42
C ASP A 38 -8.53 1.31 -22.66
N GLY A 39 -7.53 2.21 -22.69
CA GLY A 39 -6.58 2.40 -23.80
C GLY A 39 -5.14 1.99 -23.46
N ALA A 40 -4.93 1.15 -22.43
CA ALA A 40 -3.59 0.77 -21.97
C ALA A 40 -2.82 0.05 -23.09
N SER A 41 -2.05 0.84 -23.84
CA SER A 41 -1.08 0.38 -24.83
C SER A 41 0.31 0.82 -24.39
N GLY A 42 1.35 0.05 -24.77
CA GLY A 42 2.72 0.44 -24.46
C GLY A 42 3.25 -0.12 -23.13
N VAL A 43 2.87 -1.37 -22.85
CA VAL A 43 3.44 -2.13 -21.72
C VAL A 43 4.91 -2.45 -22.02
N VAL A 44 5.79 -2.11 -21.07
CA VAL A 44 7.21 -2.47 -21.08
C VAL A 44 7.51 -3.36 -19.87
N TRP A 45 8.30 -4.41 -20.09
CA TRP A 45 8.79 -5.23 -18.98
C TRP A 45 10.11 -4.66 -18.46
N LYS A 46 10.18 -4.37 -17.16
CA LYS A 46 11.42 -3.98 -16.49
C LYS A 46 12.37 -5.18 -16.37
N THR A 47 13.65 -4.92 -16.10
CA THR A 47 14.68 -5.97 -15.96
C THR A 47 14.43 -6.94 -14.81
N ASP A 48 13.71 -6.50 -13.79
CA ASP A 48 13.28 -7.31 -12.63
C ASP A 48 12.01 -8.14 -12.89
N GLY A 49 11.47 -8.08 -14.14
CA GLY A 49 10.25 -8.77 -14.53
C GLY A 49 8.95 -8.08 -14.09
N SER A 50 9.01 -6.89 -13.53
CA SER A 50 7.82 -6.06 -13.30
C SER A 50 7.36 -5.37 -14.58
N MET A 51 6.10 -4.92 -14.59
CA MET A 51 5.48 -4.24 -15.72
C MET A 51 5.51 -2.73 -15.49
N LEU A 52 5.78 -1.98 -16.54
CA LEU A 52 5.71 -0.54 -16.58
C LEU A 52 4.77 -0.12 -17.70
N THR A 53 3.92 0.85 -17.46
CA THR A 53 3.10 1.49 -18.49
C THR A 53 3.42 2.97 -18.61
N GLN A 54 3.02 3.59 -19.73
CA GLN A 54 3.14 5.04 -19.87
C GLN A 54 2.30 5.80 -18.85
N ALA A 55 1.24 5.18 -18.34
CA ALA A 55 0.40 5.76 -17.30
C ALA A 55 1.16 5.91 -15.98
N ASP A 56 1.99 4.93 -15.59
CA ASP A 56 2.82 5.00 -14.38
C ASP A 56 3.72 6.26 -14.43
N LEU A 57 4.46 6.43 -15.53
CA LEU A 57 5.35 7.58 -15.71
C LEU A 57 4.62 8.93 -15.75
N GLU A 58 3.46 8.98 -16.39
CA GLU A 58 2.63 10.19 -16.48
C GLU A 58 2.11 10.58 -15.09
N ILE A 59 1.59 9.61 -14.32
CA ILE A 59 1.05 9.82 -12.99
C ILE A 59 2.16 10.28 -12.06
N GLU A 60 3.26 9.53 -11.95
CA GLU A 60 4.35 9.86 -11.03
C GLU A 60 4.88 11.27 -11.27
N ARG A 61 5.23 11.60 -12.54
CA ARG A 61 5.68 12.95 -12.90
C ARG A 61 4.67 14.03 -12.50
N ARG A 62 3.39 13.78 -12.68
CA ARG A 62 2.35 14.75 -12.34
C ARG A 62 2.25 14.95 -10.83
N LEU A 63 2.30 13.87 -10.05
CA LEU A 63 2.28 13.95 -8.59
C LEU A 63 3.52 14.67 -8.05
N GLU A 64 4.71 14.34 -8.55
CA GLU A 64 5.97 15.01 -8.18
C GLU A 64 5.93 16.52 -8.42
N GLN A 65 5.43 16.95 -9.59
CA GLN A 65 5.28 18.36 -9.92
C GLN A 65 4.38 19.10 -8.93
N GLU A 66 3.26 18.50 -8.52
CA GLU A 66 2.34 19.12 -7.56
C GLU A 66 2.95 19.18 -6.15
N ILE A 67 3.73 18.15 -5.75
CA ILE A 67 4.47 18.15 -4.47
C ILE A 67 5.55 19.22 -4.48
N ALA A 68 6.38 19.29 -5.53
CA ALA A 68 7.48 20.24 -5.61
C ALA A 68 7.01 21.70 -5.54
N LYS A 69 5.82 22.01 -6.09
CA LYS A 69 5.22 23.35 -6.02
C LYS A 69 4.80 23.74 -4.60
N ARG A 70 4.30 22.77 -3.81
CA ARG A 70 3.71 23.03 -2.49
C ARG A 70 4.69 22.79 -1.35
N PHE A 71 5.58 21.82 -1.52
CA PHE A 71 6.51 21.34 -0.50
C PHE A 71 7.92 21.18 -1.10
N PRO A 72 8.56 22.27 -1.54
CA PRO A 72 9.84 22.21 -2.24
C PRO A 72 11.00 21.68 -1.38
N ALA A 73 10.84 21.65 -0.05
CA ALA A 73 11.83 21.10 0.89
C ALA A 73 11.61 19.62 1.20
N ASP A 74 10.46 19.05 0.82
CA ASP A 74 10.17 17.63 1.07
C ASP A 74 10.86 16.76 0.02
N VAL A 75 11.17 15.52 0.40
CA VAL A 75 11.74 14.51 -0.49
C VAL A 75 10.62 13.73 -1.15
N VAL A 76 10.79 13.33 -2.40
CA VAL A 76 9.88 12.42 -3.11
C VAL A 76 10.62 11.13 -3.44
N LEU A 77 10.01 10.00 -3.12
CA LEU A 77 10.43 8.65 -3.49
C LEU A 77 9.30 8.00 -4.28
N GLY A 78 9.47 7.85 -5.59
CA GLY A 78 8.55 7.18 -6.47
C GLY A 78 9.08 5.81 -6.91
N GLU A 79 8.19 4.94 -7.35
CA GLU A 79 8.54 3.63 -7.91
C GLU A 79 9.36 3.77 -9.19
N GLU A 80 9.00 4.71 -10.05
CA GLU A 80 9.59 4.86 -11.38
C GLU A 80 10.83 5.75 -11.40
N GLY A 81 11.07 6.48 -10.28
CA GLY A 81 12.25 7.34 -10.16
C GLY A 81 12.27 8.49 -11.17
N THR A 82 11.10 9.04 -11.55
CA THR A 82 11.01 10.13 -12.54
C THR A 82 11.54 11.45 -12.01
N GLY A 83 11.66 11.59 -10.68
CA GLY A 83 12.22 12.76 -10.01
C GLY A 83 13.75 12.77 -10.02
N GLN A 84 14.33 13.91 -9.63
CA GLN A 84 15.77 13.99 -9.42
C GLN A 84 16.17 12.99 -8.34
N GLU A 85 17.08 12.06 -8.68
CA GLU A 85 17.73 11.20 -7.70
C GLU A 85 18.42 12.09 -6.64
N ARG A 86 17.68 12.38 -5.58
CA ARG A 86 18.34 12.85 -4.37
C ARG A 86 18.99 11.62 -3.78
N SER A 87 20.28 11.49 -3.97
CA SER A 87 21.11 10.35 -3.54
C SER A 87 21.04 10.10 -2.03
N HIS A 88 20.45 11.02 -1.29
CA HIS A 88 20.23 10.94 0.15
C HIS A 88 18.78 11.38 0.44
N LEU A 89 18.04 10.57 1.21
CA LEU A 89 16.73 10.94 1.76
C LEU A 89 16.95 11.94 2.92
N GLU A 90 17.64 13.07 2.60
CA GLU A 90 17.92 14.15 3.53
C GLU A 90 16.71 15.09 3.57
N GLY A 91 15.81 14.83 4.49
CA GLY A 91 14.63 15.64 4.69
C GLY A 91 13.72 15.00 5.71
N ARG A 92 13.03 15.84 6.47
CA ARG A 92 12.14 15.39 7.53
C ARG A 92 10.89 14.69 6.97
N TYR A 93 10.36 15.18 5.84
CA TYR A 93 9.16 14.64 5.22
C TYR A 93 9.49 13.98 3.89
N TRP A 94 9.01 12.74 3.72
CA TRP A 94 9.13 11.97 2.50
C TRP A 94 7.73 11.70 1.94
N TRP A 95 7.53 12.03 0.68
CA TRP A 95 6.39 11.59 -0.11
C TRP A 95 6.79 10.30 -0.80
N VAL A 96 6.04 9.25 -0.55
CA VAL A 96 6.29 7.93 -1.11
C VAL A 96 5.14 7.60 -2.03
N LEU A 97 5.44 7.40 -3.32
CA LEU A 97 4.46 7.33 -4.39
C LEU A 97 4.53 5.97 -5.08
N ASP A 98 3.38 5.34 -5.22
CA ASP A 98 3.16 4.27 -6.18
C ASP A 98 2.10 4.75 -7.17
N PRO A 99 2.49 5.02 -8.42
CA PRO A 99 1.57 5.55 -9.43
C PRO A 99 0.48 4.54 -9.80
N ILE A 100 0.81 3.25 -9.87
CA ILE A 100 -0.16 2.16 -10.13
C ILE A 100 0.28 0.89 -9.40
N ASP A 101 -0.01 0.77 -8.09
CA ASP A 101 0.15 -0.51 -7.41
C ASP A 101 -0.83 -1.54 -8.01
N GLY A 102 -0.28 -2.60 -8.59
CA GLY A 102 -1.01 -3.56 -9.39
C GLY A 102 -0.87 -3.34 -10.89
N THR A 103 0.27 -2.84 -11.38
CA THR A 103 0.57 -2.59 -12.80
C THR A 103 0.32 -3.82 -13.69
N ASN A 104 0.54 -5.03 -13.16
CA ASN A 104 0.19 -6.27 -13.86
C ASN A 104 -1.31 -6.41 -14.15
N ASN A 105 -2.16 -6.01 -13.23
CA ASN A 105 -3.62 -6.00 -13.43
C ASN A 105 -3.98 -4.90 -14.41
N PHE A 106 -3.45 -3.70 -14.20
CA PHE A 106 -3.69 -2.55 -15.06
C PHE A 106 -3.37 -2.84 -16.52
N GLY A 107 -2.15 -3.32 -16.82
CA GLY A 107 -1.72 -3.61 -18.17
C GLY A 107 -2.42 -4.81 -18.84
N ARG A 108 -3.21 -5.57 -18.09
CA ARG A 108 -4.06 -6.66 -18.57
C ARG A 108 -5.56 -6.35 -18.54
N HIS A 109 -5.92 -5.09 -18.32
CA HIS A 109 -7.31 -4.64 -18.19
C HIS A 109 -8.10 -5.38 -17.10
N MET A 110 -7.42 -5.76 -16.01
CA MET A 110 -8.02 -6.40 -14.85
C MET A 110 -8.22 -5.40 -13.71
N PRO A 111 -9.30 -5.49 -12.93
CA PRO A 111 -9.45 -4.71 -11.71
C PRO A 111 -8.42 -5.14 -10.65
N GLY A 112 -8.29 -4.33 -9.60
CA GLY A 112 -7.36 -4.60 -8.48
C GLY A 112 -6.03 -3.88 -8.66
N PHE A 113 -6.09 -2.60 -8.96
CA PHE A 113 -4.98 -1.65 -8.93
C PHE A 113 -5.41 -0.36 -8.25
N CYS A 114 -4.45 0.39 -7.74
CA CYS A 114 -4.73 1.67 -7.09
C CYS A 114 -3.56 2.63 -7.24
N VAL A 115 -3.80 3.90 -6.92
CA VAL A 115 -2.75 4.90 -6.70
C VAL A 115 -2.51 5.02 -5.21
N SER A 116 -1.26 4.92 -4.78
CA SER A 116 -0.87 5.00 -3.37
C SER A 116 0.04 6.19 -3.13
N VAL A 117 -0.34 7.03 -2.16
CA VAL A 117 0.42 8.22 -1.73
C VAL A 117 0.61 8.16 -0.23
N GLY A 118 1.85 7.96 0.21
CA GLY A 118 2.23 7.99 1.61
C GLY A 118 3.03 9.26 1.94
N VAL A 119 2.90 9.74 3.17
CA VAL A 119 3.76 10.79 3.73
C VAL A 119 4.38 10.26 5.02
N LEU A 120 5.71 10.23 5.06
CA LEU A 120 6.47 9.87 6.25
C LEU A 120 7.11 11.13 6.85
N CYS A 121 7.19 11.15 8.17
CA CYS A 121 7.96 12.12 8.95
C CYS A 121 9.04 11.37 9.73
N ASP A 122 10.29 11.68 9.48
CA ASP A 122 11.42 10.99 10.12
C ASP A 122 11.29 9.44 10.01
N GLY A 123 10.90 8.95 8.83
CA GLY A 123 10.70 7.53 8.53
C GLY A 123 9.42 6.89 9.08
N THR A 124 8.55 7.65 9.76
CA THR A 124 7.28 7.17 10.31
C THR A 124 6.09 7.64 9.47
N PRO A 125 5.16 6.77 9.05
CA PRO A 125 3.98 7.19 8.30
C PRO A 125 3.10 8.14 9.12
N VAL A 126 2.80 9.32 8.54
CA VAL A 126 1.97 10.35 9.20
C VAL A 126 0.72 10.72 8.40
N ALA A 127 0.68 10.41 7.13
CA ALA A 127 -0.53 10.53 6.31
C ALA A 127 -0.47 9.55 5.15
N GLY A 128 -1.62 9.14 4.64
CA GLY A 128 -1.72 8.27 3.48
C GLY A 128 -3.08 8.34 2.80
N ALA A 129 -3.05 8.12 1.50
CA ALA A 129 -4.24 7.97 0.68
C ALA A 129 -4.00 6.88 -0.37
N VAL A 130 -4.95 5.96 -0.48
CA VAL A 130 -4.96 4.90 -1.49
C VAL A 130 -6.29 4.97 -2.22
N TYR A 131 -6.24 5.10 -3.54
CA TYR A 131 -7.44 5.23 -4.36
C TYR A 131 -7.53 4.15 -5.43
N ASP A 132 -8.53 3.29 -5.32
CA ASP A 132 -8.95 2.36 -6.38
C ASP A 132 -9.95 3.09 -7.30
N PRO A 133 -9.55 3.45 -8.53
CA PRO A 133 -10.39 4.27 -9.40
C PRO A 133 -11.51 3.49 -10.09
N LEU A 134 -11.46 2.16 -10.09
CA LEU A 134 -12.52 1.34 -10.69
C LEU A 134 -13.68 1.12 -9.72
N SER A 135 -13.36 0.90 -8.44
CA SER A 135 -14.36 0.73 -7.38
C SER A 135 -14.81 2.06 -6.77
N ASP A 136 -14.17 3.18 -7.12
CA ASP A 136 -14.34 4.49 -6.48
C ASP A 136 -14.13 4.40 -4.95
N TRP A 137 -13.11 3.66 -4.52
CA TRP A 137 -12.75 3.48 -3.12
C TRP A 137 -11.53 4.31 -2.76
N LEU A 138 -11.74 5.31 -1.93
CA LEU A 138 -10.69 6.18 -1.41
C LEU A 138 -10.47 5.89 0.08
N PHE A 139 -9.37 5.21 0.37
CA PHE A 139 -8.89 5.00 1.73
C PHE A 139 -8.00 6.17 2.13
N THR A 140 -8.23 6.74 3.31
CA THR A 140 -7.45 7.87 3.82
C THR A 140 -7.17 7.70 5.31
N ALA A 141 -5.99 8.13 5.74
CA ALA A 141 -5.65 8.20 7.16
C ALA A 141 -4.58 9.26 7.41
N TRP A 142 -4.53 9.76 8.64
CA TRP A 142 -3.46 10.62 9.14
C TRP A 142 -3.27 10.36 10.63
N ALA A 143 -2.07 10.61 11.14
CA ALA A 143 -1.69 10.32 12.52
C ALA A 143 -2.68 10.94 13.52
N GLY A 144 -3.32 10.10 14.35
CA GLY A 144 -4.35 10.47 15.31
C GLY A 144 -5.71 10.82 14.72
N GLY A 145 -5.89 10.72 13.40
CA GLY A 145 -7.15 11.05 12.70
C GLY A 145 -8.07 9.86 12.46
N GLY A 146 -7.57 8.63 12.65
CA GLY A 146 -8.26 7.41 12.28
C GLY A 146 -8.20 7.13 10.79
N ALA A 147 -8.76 5.98 10.40
CA ALA A 147 -8.83 5.51 9.01
C ALA A 147 -10.24 5.63 8.45
N TRP A 148 -10.33 5.93 7.17
CA TRP A 148 -11.58 6.26 6.49
C TRP A 148 -11.65 5.63 5.10
N LEU A 149 -12.82 5.13 4.72
CA LEU A 149 -13.18 4.73 3.36
C LEU A 149 -14.33 5.63 2.86
N ASN A 150 -14.09 6.40 1.83
CA ASN A 150 -15.07 7.33 1.26
C ASN A 150 -15.77 8.20 2.33
N GLY A 151 -15.01 8.68 3.34
CA GLY A 151 -15.51 9.50 4.43
C GLY A 151 -16.24 8.73 5.55
N SER A 152 -16.37 7.42 5.46
CA SER A 152 -16.87 6.57 6.54
C SER A 152 -15.70 5.98 7.32
N ARG A 153 -15.75 6.07 8.66
CA ARG A 153 -14.69 5.53 9.51
C ARG A 153 -14.61 4.01 9.41
N ILE A 154 -13.40 3.48 9.30
CA ILE A 154 -13.14 2.04 9.26
C ILE A 154 -12.25 1.60 10.42
N ASN A 155 -12.34 0.34 10.78
CA ASN A 155 -11.51 -0.27 11.82
C ASN A 155 -11.13 -1.69 11.39
N ALA A 156 -9.93 -2.13 11.75
CA ALA A 156 -9.48 -3.51 11.67
C ALA A 156 -9.98 -4.27 12.92
N PRO A 157 -11.05 -5.06 12.83
CA PRO A 157 -11.62 -5.71 14.01
C PRO A 157 -10.64 -6.76 14.54
N ALA A 158 -10.35 -6.69 15.84
CA ALA A 158 -9.54 -7.69 16.53
C ALA A 158 -10.32 -9.02 16.60
N ALA A 159 -10.07 -9.90 15.65
CA ALA A 159 -10.71 -11.19 15.55
C ALA A 159 -9.68 -12.32 15.46
N PRO A 160 -9.88 -13.46 16.18
CA PRO A 160 -9.02 -14.61 16.07
C PRO A 160 -9.11 -15.26 14.69
N LEU A 161 -8.08 -15.98 14.30
CA LEU A 161 -8.07 -16.75 13.06
C LEU A 161 -9.04 -17.95 13.13
N SER A 162 -9.70 -18.24 12.03
CA SER A 162 -10.62 -19.35 11.85
C SER A 162 -10.50 -19.90 10.43
N PRO A 163 -11.05 -21.09 10.14
CA PRO A 163 -11.08 -21.63 8.77
C PRO A 163 -11.84 -20.74 7.74
N ARG A 164 -12.53 -19.72 8.21
CA ARG A 164 -13.21 -18.72 7.36
C ARG A 164 -12.38 -17.46 7.14
N SER A 165 -11.28 -17.29 7.86
CA SER A 165 -10.40 -16.13 7.74
C SER A 165 -9.82 -16.02 6.34
N LEU A 166 -9.87 -14.84 5.77
CA LEU A 166 -9.23 -14.52 4.51
C LEU A 166 -7.84 -13.94 4.80
N PHE A 167 -6.86 -14.31 3.99
CA PHE A 167 -5.52 -13.74 4.06
C PHE A 167 -4.96 -13.48 2.66
N ALA A 168 -3.95 -12.63 2.57
CA ALA A 168 -3.22 -12.39 1.34
C ALA A 168 -1.76 -12.81 1.47
N LEU A 169 -1.20 -13.34 0.38
CA LEU A 169 0.16 -13.79 0.27
C LEU A 169 0.71 -13.36 -1.09
N ARG A 170 1.87 -12.69 -1.11
CA ARG A 170 2.54 -12.35 -2.37
C ARG A 170 3.03 -13.61 -3.08
N SER A 171 3.06 -13.60 -4.39
CA SER A 171 3.73 -14.58 -5.26
C SER A 171 4.39 -13.84 -6.44
N PRO A 172 5.28 -14.50 -7.22
CA PRO A 172 5.71 -15.89 -7.08
C PRO A 172 6.67 -16.11 -5.89
N TRP A 173 6.91 -17.38 -5.59
CA TRP A 173 7.93 -17.86 -4.66
C TRP A 173 8.88 -18.75 -5.45
N PRO A 174 9.97 -18.21 -6.03
CA PRO A 174 10.88 -18.96 -6.90
C PRO A 174 11.48 -20.20 -6.25
N ASP A 175 11.80 -20.10 -4.95
CA ASP A 175 12.43 -21.17 -4.17
C ASP A 175 11.40 -22.09 -3.50
N GLY A 176 10.12 -22.00 -3.87
CA GLY A 176 9.02 -22.74 -3.30
C GLY A 176 8.40 -22.03 -2.08
N LEU A 177 7.21 -22.48 -1.69
CA LEU A 177 6.51 -21.90 -0.54
C LEU A 177 7.17 -22.34 0.77
N PRO A 178 7.39 -21.44 1.73
CA PRO A 178 7.89 -21.80 3.04
C PRO A 178 6.85 -22.61 3.84
N PRO A 179 7.29 -23.40 4.86
CA PRO A 179 6.40 -24.27 5.64
C PRO A 179 5.20 -23.54 6.25
N PHE A 180 5.37 -22.32 6.76
CA PHE A 180 4.27 -21.54 7.32
C PHE A 180 3.19 -21.22 6.26
N ALA A 181 3.60 -20.93 5.03
CA ALA A 181 2.65 -20.62 3.95
C ALA A 181 1.83 -21.86 3.53
N HIS A 182 2.43 -23.05 3.51
CA HIS A 182 1.69 -24.31 3.34
C HIS A 182 0.65 -24.49 4.46
N GLY A 183 1.04 -24.23 5.71
CA GLY A 183 0.13 -24.28 6.85
C GLY A 183 -1.03 -23.29 6.74
N TRP A 184 -0.79 -22.08 6.25
CA TRP A 184 -1.86 -21.09 6.05
C TRP A 184 -2.81 -21.50 4.92
N LEU A 185 -2.29 -21.99 3.80
CA LEU A 185 -3.09 -22.49 2.68
C LEU A 185 -4.00 -23.68 3.08
N ALA A 186 -3.53 -24.52 3.99
CA ALA A 186 -4.32 -25.65 4.51
C ALA A 186 -5.43 -25.19 5.49
N ARG A 187 -5.20 -24.10 6.23
CA ARG A 187 -6.10 -23.67 7.33
C ARG A 187 -7.03 -22.52 6.95
N TYR A 188 -6.62 -21.61 6.05
CA TYR A 188 -7.30 -20.36 5.76
C TYR A 188 -7.55 -20.17 4.27
N ARG A 189 -8.31 -19.13 3.91
CA ARG A 189 -8.71 -18.85 2.52
C ARG A 189 -7.86 -17.75 1.92
N LEU A 190 -7.01 -18.10 0.96
CA LEU A 190 -6.19 -17.15 0.22
C LEU A 190 -7.04 -16.23 -0.67
N ARG A 191 -6.65 -14.94 -0.67
CA ARG A 191 -7.09 -13.94 -1.65
C ARG A 191 -5.87 -13.22 -2.18
N ARG A 192 -5.79 -13.08 -3.51
CA ARG A 192 -4.73 -12.33 -4.18
C ARG A 192 -5.36 -11.38 -5.18
N PHE A 193 -5.25 -10.09 -4.88
CA PHE A 193 -5.83 -9.04 -5.73
C PHE A 193 -4.79 -8.38 -6.62
N GLY A 194 -3.49 -8.64 -6.44
CA GLY A 194 -2.41 -8.15 -7.31
C GLY A 194 -1.88 -6.77 -6.92
N SER A 195 -2.40 -6.16 -5.86
CA SER A 195 -1.99 -4.87 -5.29
C SER A 195 -1.72 -5.05 -3.80
N THR A 196 -0.52 -4.70 -3.35
CA THR A 196 -0.12 -4.79 -1.94
C THR A 196 -0.79 -3.69 -1.11
N ALA A 197 -0.89 -2.48 -1.63
CA ALA A 197 -1.60 -1.40 -0.95
C ALA A 197 -3.09 -1.72 -0.74
N LEU A 198 -3.77 -2.31 -1.74
CA LEU A 198 -5.15 -2.76 -1.55
C LEU A 198 -5.27 -3.91 -0.55
N HIS A 199 -4.31 -4.84 -0.49
CA HIS A 199 -4.34 -5.87 0.55
C HIS A 199 -4.29 -5.27 1.95
N LEU A 200 -3.43 -4.27 2.19
CA LEU A 200 -3.35 -3.56 3.48
C LEU A 200 -4.64 -2.78 3.78
N CYS A 201 -5.20 -2.11 2.78
CA CYS A 201 -6.49 -1.42 2.91
C CYS A 201 -7.64 -2.38 3.24
N TYR A 202 -7.67 -3.56 2.62
CA TYR A 202 -8.67 -4.58 2.93
C TYR A 202 -8.46 -5.19 4.32
N ALA A 203 -7.22 -5.27 4.81
CA ALA A 203 -6.95 -5.64 6.20
C ALA A 203 -7.44 -4.55 7.17
N ALA A 204 -7.24 -3.27 6.84
CA ALA A 204 -7.76 -2.14 7.60
C ALA A 204 -9.30 -2.12 7.68
N LEU A 205 -9.97 -2.59 6.61
CA LEU A 205 -11.42 -2.72 6.53
C LEU A 205 -11.96 -3.98 7.25
N GLY A 206 -11.07 -4.89 7.66
CA GLY A 206 -11.44 -6.17 8.28
C GLY A 206 -11.80 -7.28 7.29
N GLY A 207 -11.63 -7.04 6.00
CA GLY A 207 -11.87 -8.04 4.94
C GLY A 207 -10.79 -9.11 4.88
N LEU A 208 -9.52 -8.74 5.13
CA LEU A 208 -8.41 -9.67 5.29
C LEU A 208 -7.97 -9.71 6.76
N ALA A 209 -7.76 -10.91 7.29
CA ALA A 209 -7.27 -11.09 8.64
C ALA A 209 -5.79 -10.69 8.76
N PHE A 210 -4.98 -11.12 7.78
CA PHE A 210 -3.57 -10.77 7.68
C PHE A 210 -3.09 -10.79 6.22
N VAL A 211 -1.95 -10.14 6.01
CA VAL A 211 -1.24 -9.99 4.72
C VAL A 211 0.21 -10.32 4.97
N HIS A 212 0.82 -11.17 4.16
CA HIS A 212 2.25 -11.40 4.13
C HIS A 212 2.80 -11.09 2.73
N ASP A 213 3.86 -10.31 2.69
CA ASP A 213 4.64 -10.05 1.49
C ASP A 213 6.12 -10.24 1.82
N HIS A 214 6.84 -10.98 0.99
CA HIS A 214 8.24 -11.32 1.24
C HIS A 214 9.24 -10.37 0.55
N ARG A 215 8.75 -9.44 -0.31
CA ARG A 215 9.60 -8.53 -1.09
C ARG A 215 8.83 -7.30 -1.59
N ALA A 216 8.06 -6.67 -0.73
CA ALA A 216 7.41 -5.41 -1.07
C ALA A 216 8.44 -4.26 -1.13
N SER A 217 8.11 -3.23 -1.83
CA SER A 217 8.83 -1.96 -1.81
C SER A 217 8.16 -0.98 -0.85
N LEU A 218 8.86 0.07 -0.45
CA LEU A 218 8.28 1.06 0.47
C LEU A 218 7.07 1.76 -0.15
N TRP A 219 7.06 1.97 -1.46
CA TRP A 219 5.92 2.61 -2.15
C TRP A 219 4.67 1.74 -2.18
N ASP A 220 4.79 0.41 -2.20
CA ASP A 220 3.66 -0.53 -2.08
C ASP A 220 2.98 -0.42 -0.69
N ILE A 221 3.71 0.07 0.33
CA ILE A 221 3.32 -0.02 1.74
C ILE A 221 2.93 1.34 2.33
N ALA A 222 3.68 2.40 2.04
CA ALA A 222 3.69 3.64 2.84
C ALA A 222 2.30 4.30 2.96
N GLY A 223 1.57 4.41 1.85
CA GLY A 223 0.23 5.01 1.85
C GLY A 223 -0.81 4.18 2.59
N ALA A 224 -0.71 2.85 2.47
CA ALA A 224 -1.65 1.92 3.09
C ALA A 224 -1.31 1.57 4.53
N ALA A 225 -0.02 1.67 4.93
CA ALA A 225 0.40 1.35 6.30
C ALA A 225 -0.28 2.25 7.33
N ILE A 226 -0.33 3.57 7.10
CA ILE A 226 -1.01 4.48 8.02
C ILE A 226 -2.51 4.21 8.07
N VAL A 227 -3.12 3.79 6.95
CA VAL A 227 -4.54 3.39 6.93
C VAL A 227 -4.77 2.18 7.84
N LEU A 228 -3.91 1.17 7.77
CA LEU A 228 -4.00 -0.01 8.63
C LEU A 228 -3.74 0.33 10.10
N LEU A 229 -2.70 1.10 10.39
CA LEU A 229 -2.33 1.48 11.75
C LEU A 229 -3.43 2.32 12.43
N GLU A 230 -3.96 3.32 11.74
CA GLU A 230 -5.04 4.18 12.23
C GLU A 230 -6.41 3.45 12.30
N ALA A 231 -6.55 2.32 11.60
CA ALA A 231 -7.67 1.40 11.77
C ALA A 231 -7.51 0.47 12.99
N GLY A 232 -6.38 0.51 13.69
CA GLY A 232 -6.08 -0.35 14.84
C GLY A 232 -5.45 -1.70 14.48
N GLY A 233 -4.94 -1.85 13.25
CA GLY A 233 -4.15 -2.99 12.82
C GLY A 233 -2.68 -2.89 13.21
N SER A 234 -1.90 -3.88 12.81
CA SER A 234 -0.46 -3.97 13.07
C SER A 234 0.29 -4.29 11.77
N ILE A 235 1.53 -3.77 11.66
CA ILE A 235 2.47 -4.12 10.60
C ILE A 235 3.88 -4.17 11.18
N THR A 236 4.63 -5.23 10.86
CA THR A 236 6.03 -5.42 11.26
C THR A 236 6.83 -6.01 10.10
N TYR A 237 8.15 -6.04 10.20
CA TYR A 237 8.91 -7.00 9.41
C TYR A 237 8.38 -8.40 9.65
N ALA A 238 8.61 -9.31 8.71
CA ALA A 238 8.15 -10.70 8.82
C ALA A 238 8.78 -11.46 10.01
N ASP A 239 9.91 -10.98 10.53
CA ASP A 239 10.56 -11.49 11.73
C ASP A 239 10.05 -10.88 13.04
N GLY A 240 9.04 -10.01 12.98
CA GLY A 240 8.40 -9.37 14.12
C GLY A 240 9.05 -8.06 14.59
N ARG A 241 10.21 -7.66 14.04
CA ARG A 241 10.80 -6.35 14.35
C ARG A 241 9.89 -5.20 13.87
N PRO A 242 9.86 -4.06 14.59
CA PRO A 242 9.14 -2.88 14.13
C PRO A 242 9.56 -2.46 12.72
N LEU A 243 8.58 -2.25 11.82
CA LEU A 243 8.86 -1.79 10.46
C LEU A 243 9.17 -0.28 10.44
N PHE A 244 8.51 0.50 11.27
CA PHE A 244 8.69 1.94 11.36
C PHE A 244 9.29 2.37 12.71
N PRO A 245 10.10 3.45 12.78
CA PRO A 245 10.53 4.27 11.64
C PRO A 245 11.49 3.54 10.69
N ILE A 246 11.30 3.73 9.39
CA ILE A 246 12.21 3.17 8.38
C ILE A 246 13.40 4.13 8.17
N ALA A 247 14.62 3.56 8.13
CA ALA A 247 15.80 4.37 7.94
C ALA A 247 16.03 4.69 6.45
N PRO A 248 16.62 5.86 6.11
CA PRO A 248 16.84 6.27 4.73
C PRO A 248 17.64 5.29 3.88
N ASN A 249 18.62 4.62 4.47
CA ASN A 249 19.49 3.67 3.78
C ASN A 249 18.80 2.34 3.42
N VAL A 250 17.65 2.03 4.02
CA VAL A 250 16.88 0.81 3.72
C VAL A 250 15.56 1.10 3.01
N ALA A 251 15.25 2.37 2.74
CA ALA A 251 13.97 2.75 2.11
C ALA A 251 13.79 2.20 0.68
N LYS A 252 14.88 1.83 0.00
CA LYS A 252 14.89 1.22 -1.34
C LYS A 252 15.12 -0.29 -1.33
N GLU A 253 15.34 -0.88 -0.15
CA GLU A 253 15.53 -2.32 -0.02
C GLU A 253 14.19 -3.07 -0.02
N PRO A 254 14.16 -4.32 -0.51
CA PRO A 254 12.97 -5.16 -0.41
C PRO A 254 12.56 -5.40 1.04
N ILE A 255 11.29 -5.25 1.33
CA ILE A 255 10.70 -5.38 2.65
C ILE A 255 9.88 -6.67 2.71
N ALA A 256 10.31 -7.60 3.56
CA ALA A 256 9.48 -8.72 3.96
C ALA A 256 8.66 -8.32 5.19
N PHE A 257 7.33 -8.30 5.07
CA PHE A 257 6.45 -7.84 6.14
C PHE A 257 5.29 -8.80 6.42
N LEU A 258 4.74 -8.66 7.61
CA LEU A 258 3.47 -9.22 8.03
C LEU A 258 2.60 -8.10 8.58
N ALA A 259 1.31 -8.07 8.19
CA ALA A 259 0.36 -7.05 8.59
C ALA A 259 -1.03 -7.67 8.80
N GLY A 260 -1.90 -7.01 9.57
CA GLY A 260 -3.26 -7.47 9.77
C GLY A 260 -3.92 -6.88 11.00
N ASN A 261 -5.08 -7.42 11.39
CA ASN A 261 -5.62 -7.08 12.70
C ASN A 261 -4.66 -7.59 13.80
N CYS A 262 -4.64 -6.93 14.96
CA CYS A 262 -3.62 -7.17 15.99
C CYS A 262 -3.56 -8.62 16.51
N VAL A 263 -4.68 -9.34 16.51
CA VAL A 263 -4.76 -10.75 16.97
C VAL A 263 -4.24 -11.68 15.87
N ALA A 264 -4.73 -11.54 14.64
CA ALA A 264 -4.30 -12.38 13.51
C ALA A 264 -2.83 -12.17 13.17
N HIS A 265 -2.35 -10.92 13.23
CA HIS A 265 -0.93 -10.57 13.04
C HIS A 265 -0.03 -11.34 14.01
N ARG A 266 -0.35 -11.35 15.32
CA ARG A 266 0.43 -12.08 16.32
C ARG A 266 0.46 -13.58 16.05
N LEU A 267 -0.71 -14.19 15.78
CA LEU A 267 -0.80 -15.62 15.49
C LEU A 267 -0.02 -16.00 14.21
N ALA A 268 -0.06 -15.16 13.20
CA ALA A 268 0.70 -15.40 11.97
C ALA A 268 2.21 -15.21 12.18
N LEU A 269 2.66 -14.30 13.06
CA LEU A 269 4.07 -14.18 13.46
C LEU A 269 4.56 -15.42 14.18
N ASP A 270 3.75 -16.00 15.07
CA ASP A 270 4.10 -17.24 15.77
C ASP A 270 4.31 -18.38 14.76
N ASP A 271 3.47 -18.50 13.73
CA ASP A 271 3.64 -19.50 12.67
C ASP A 271 4.96 -19.28 11.87
N VAL A 272 5.31 -18.03 11.55
CA VAL A 272 6.57 -17.70 10.86
C VAL A 272 7.78 -18.03 11.74
N GLY A 273 7.75 -17.65 13.02
CA GLY A 273 8.83 -17.92 13.97
C GLY A 273 9.06 -19.42 14.21
N ALA A 274 7.99 -20.21 14.35
CA ALA A 274 8.07 -21.65 14.50
C ALA A 274 8.71 -22.33 13.28
N ALA A 275 8.43 -21.85 12.08
CA ALA A 275 9.01 -22.41 10.85
C ALA A 275 10.52 -22.17 10.73
N HIS A 276 11.05 -21.07 11.27
CA HIS A 276 12.48 -20.78 11.30
C HIS A 276 13.24 -21.68 12.30
N GLN A 277 12.60 -22.09 13.40
CA GLN A 277 13.21 -22.97 14.40
C GLN A 277 13.34 -24.44 13.94
N VAL A 278 12.50 -24.87 13.00
CA VAL A 278 12.52 -26.25 12.45
C VAL A 278 13.54 -26.37 11.29
N ALA A 279 13.97 -25.26 10.71
CA ALA A 279 14.92 -25.21 9.59
C ALA A 279 16.40 -25.13 10.03
N LEU A 280 16.69 -25.04 11.35
CA LEU A 280 18.00 -25.05 11.97
C LEU A 280 18.26 -26.42 12.60
#